data_7046d6f11e6150ce6afcead824c44c8a
#
_entry.id   7046d6f11e6150ce6afcead824c44c8a
#
_cell.length_a   1.000
_cell.length_b   1.000
_cell.length_c   1.000
_cell.angle_alpha   90.00
_cell.angle_beta   90.00
_cell.angle_gamma   90.00
#
_symmetry.space_group_name_H-M   'P 1'
#
loop_
_entity.id
_entity.type
_entity.pdbx_description
1 polymer ?
#
loop_
_entity_poly.entity_id
_entity_poly.type
_entity_poly.pdbx_seq_one_letter_code
_entity_poly.pdbx_strand_id
1 'polypeptide(L)'
;DLALIKVIGKEEPIPHLEFAEDAGKIKAGTDVFALGHPMGMAWTVTKGIISSTERYARHPFVKAIQTDSAINKGNSGGPLMNMKGEIVGINALIVSRISENAGVGLAIRGDIAKKSFKSMLATGRVDRPAVGIMIMPLGQPKQRDKIIKEFPKLKSEFIPNTYGVFVRPDGNLPKGLKKFDTIIGINGEMTNDGLQFSDEIGKYNIGDTITLTVVRKRRYLKVDIPLKVFPVDADAMYSQIRKPALPKPIQPEKNP
;
A
#
# COMPACT_ATOMS: atom_id res chain seq x y z
N ASP A 1 5.84 -6.89 0.39
CA ASP A 1 5.98 -7.40 1.75
C ASP A 1 5.43 -8.84 1.91
N LEU A 2 5.37 -9.60 0.80
CA LEU A 2 5.01 -11.02 0.76
C LEU A 2 6.12 -11.81 0.06
N ALA A 3 6.39 -13.02 0.54
CA ALA A 3 7.27 -13.98 -0.10
C ALA A 3 6.57 -15.33 -0.22
N LEU A 4 6.83 -16.03 -1.31
CA LEU A 4 6.39 -17.40 -1.53
C LEU A 4 7.57 -18.34 -1.27
N ILE A 5 7.38 -19.30 -0.35
CA ILE A 5 8.38 -20.30 0.01
C ILE A 5 7.84 -21.68 -0.37
N LYS A 6 8.67 -22.52 -1.01
CA LYS A 6 8.35 -23.91 -1.33
C LYS A 6 9.03 -24.83 -0.31
N VAL A 7 8.24 -25.69 0.32
CA VAL A 7 8.77 -26.78 1.17
C VAL A 7 9.31 -27.89 0.26
N ILE A 8 10.53 -28.34 0.51
CA ILE A 8 11.20 -29.40 -0.25
C ILE A 8 11.30 -30.66 0.62
N GLY A 9 11.14 -31.83 0.01
CA GLY A 9 11.42 -33.15 0.67
C GLY A 9 10.29 -33.70 1.53
N LYS A 10 9.07 -33.18 1.43
CA LYS A 10 7.87 -33.83 1.97
C LYS A 10 6.95 -34.28 0.85
N GLU A 11 6.59 -35.54 0.90
CA GLU A 11 5.51 -36.11 0.08
C GLU A 11 4.16 -35.73 0.70
N GLU A 12 3.17 -35.48 -0.17
CA GLU A 12 1.82 -35.02 0.15
C GLU A 12 1.02 -35.91 1.10
N PRO A 13 -0.03 -35.42 1.77
CA PRO A 13 -0.46 -34.02 1.87
C PRO A 13 0.06 -33.30 3.12
N ILE A 14 0.48 -32.03 2.99
CA ILE A 14 0.85 -31.19 4.14
C ILE A 14 -0.42 -30.50 4.64
N PRO A 15 -0.79 -30.58 5.94
CA PRO A 15 -1.88 -29.79 6.50
C PRO A 15 -1.67 -28.30 6.24
N HIS A 16 -2.69 -27.60 5.75
CA HIS A 16 -2.61 -26.19 5.40
C HIS A 16 -3.93 -25.47 5.70
N LEU A 17 -3.89 -24.14 5.66
CA LEU A 17 -5.07 -23.29 5.80
C LEU A 17 -5.49 -22.76 4.43
N GLU A 18 -6.79 -22.64 4.24
CA GLU A 18 -7.37 -22.03 3.05
C GLU A 18 -7.63 -20.55 3.22
N PHE A 19 -7.55 -19.79 2.13
CA PHE A 19 -8.02 -18.40 2.11
C PHE A 19 -9.54 -18.37 2.08
N ALA A 20 -10.14 -17.55 2.93
CA ALA A 20 -11.57 -17.28 2.85
C ALA A 20 -11.95 -16.76 1.46
N GLU A 21 -13.03 -17.29 0.89
CA GLU A 21 -13.50 -16.85 -0.44
C GLU A 21 -13.95 -15.41 -0.43
N ASP A 22 -14.52 -14.94 0.67
CA ASP A 22 -15.04 -13.61 0.88
C ASP A 22 -14.07 -12.67 1.61
N ALA A 23 -12.78 -13.01 1.67
CA ALA A 23 -11.75 -12.20 2.36
C ALA A 23 -11.74 -10.72 1.91
N GLY A 24 -12.16 -10.42 0.68
CA GLY A 24 -12.33 -9.06 0.17
C GLY A 24 -13.60 -8.35 0.64
N LYS A 25 -14.56 -9.08 1.22
CA LYS A 25 -15.88 -8.57 1.69
C LYS A 25 -16.02 -8.58 3.21
N ILE A 26 -14.93 -8.90 3.94
CA ILE A 26 -14.94 -8.91 5.40
C ILE A 26 -15.38 -7.55 5.95
N LYS A 27 -16.13 -7.56 7.05
CA LYS A 27 -16.68 -6.34 7.65
C LYS A 27 -15.95 -5.97 8.95
N ALA A 28 -15.94 -4.69 9.29
CA ALA A 28 -15.54 -4.24 10.61
C ALA A 28 -16.49 -4.86 11.67
N GLY A 29 -15.92 -5.21 12.84
CA GLY A 29 -16.62 -5.91 13.90
C GLY A 29 -16.58 -7.44 13.78
N THR A 30 -16.05 -8.01 12.66
CA THR A 30 -15.90 -9.47 12.51
C THR A 30 -14.82 -9.98 13.46
N ASP A 31 -15.13 -11.04 14.23
CA ASP A 31 -14.17 -11.75 15.09
C ASP A 31 -13.06 -12.39 14.28
N VAL A 32 -11.82 -12.25 14.75
CA VAL A 32 -10.62 -12.83 14.11
C VAL A 32 -9.62 -13.34 15.14
N PHE A 33 -8.76 -14.25 14.69
CA PHE A 33 -7.60 -14.74 15.43
C PHE A 33 -6.33 -14.44 14.65
N ALA A 34 -5.30 -13.96 15.33
CA ALA A 34 -3.95 -13.96 14.80
C ALA A 34 -3.15 -15.11 15.42
N LEU A 35 -2.44 -15.83 14.58
CA LEU A 35 -1.53 -16.90 14.99
C LEU A 35 -0.10 -16.49 14.68
N GLY A 36 0.83 -16.81 15.61
CA GLY A 36 2.23 -16.50 15.41
C GLY A 36 3.15 -17.06 16.49
N HIS A 37 4.37 -16.51 16.51
CA HIS A 37 5.44 -16.91 17.42
C HIS A 37 6.10 -15.67 18.06
N PRO A 38 5.33 -14.87 18.81
CA PRO A 38 5.85 -13.63 19.35
C PRO A 38 6.91 -13.89 20.42
N MET A 39 8.01 -13.17 20.37
CA MET A 39 9.08 -13.20 21.38
C MET A 39 9.62 -14.62 21.70
N GLY A 40 9.61 -15.54 20.74
CA GLY A 40 10.04 -16.91 20.93
C GLY A 40 9.02 -17.83 21.61
N MET A 41 7.82 -17.33 21.90
CA MET A 41 6.72 -18.15 22.44
C MET A 41 5.92 -18.80 21.30
N ALA A 42 6.21 -20.07 21.04
CA ALA A 42 5.60 -20.84 19.96
C ALA A 42 4.06 -20.93 20.12
N TRP A 43 3.37 -20.90 18.96
CA TRP A 43 1.94 -21.19 18.85
C TRP A 43 1.04 -20.27 19.69
N THR A 44 1.36 -18.97 19.67
CA THR A 44 0.54 -17.97 20.36
C THR A 44 -0.64 -17.58 19.46
N VAL A 45 -1.85 -17.71 20.02
CA VAL A 45 -3.10 -17.25 19.41
C VAL A 45 -3.59 -16.01 20.14
N THR A 46 -3.91 -14.96 19.41
CA THR A 46 -4.57 -13.76 19.97
C THR A 46 -5.91 -13.57 19.29
N LYS A 47 -6.95 -13.21 20.05
CA LYS A 47 -8.29 -12.90 19.53
C LYS A 47 -8.52 -11.39 19.50
N GLY A 48 -9.27 -10.94 18.52
CA GLY A 48 -9.75 -9.56 18.37
C GLY A 48 -10.81 -9.48 17.29
N ILE A 49 -11.05 -8.28 16.79
CA ILE A 49 -11.99 -7.98 15.69
C ILE A 49 -11.27 -7.28 14.54
N ILE A 50 -11.92 -7.26 13.39
CA ILE A 50 -11.56 -6.34 12.31
C ILE A 50 -12.01 -4.93 12.73
N SER A 51 -11.06 -4.04 13.00
CA SER A 51 -11.33 -2.65 13.37
C SER A 51 -11.58 -1.76 12.15
N SER A 52 -10.98 -2.09 10.99
CA SER A 52 -11.20 -1.42 9.71
C SER A 52 -10.80 -2.33 8.55
N THR A 53 -11.57 -2.27 7.48
CA THR A 53 -11.36 -3.09 6.28
C THR A 53 -10.43 -2.45 5.25
N GLU A 54 -10.15 -1.15 5.40
CA GLU A 54 -9.35 -0.39 4.46
C GLU A 54 -8.34 0.50 5.20
N ARG A 55 -7.09 0.08 5.15
CA ARG A 55 -5.92 0.86 5.55
C ARG A 55 -4.85 0.69 4.50
N TYR A 56 -3.95 1.65 4.41
CA TYR A 56 -2.81 1.57 3.52
C TYR A 56 -1.54 1.32 4.34
N ALA A 57 -0.99 0.14 4.20
CA ALA A 57 0.19 -0.29 4.93
C ALA A 57 1.46 0.22 4.26
N ARG A 58 1.80 1.50 4.43
CA ARG A 58 3.04 2.15 3.95
C ARG A 58 3.33 2.02 2.44
N HIS A 59 2.45 1.40 1.67
CA HIS A 59 2.59 1.22 0.24
C HIS A 59 1.26 1.55 -0.45
N PRO A 60 1.27 2.35 -1.55
CA PRO A 60 0.03 2.81 -2.19
C PRO A 60 -0.83 1.70 -2.79
N PHE A 61 -0.24 0.52 -3.05
CA PHE A 61 -0.95 -0.63 -3.64
C PHE A 61 -1.32 -1.72 -2.63
N VAL A 62 -1.04 -1.54 -1.34
CA VAL A 62 -1.31 -2.57 -0.33
C VAL A 62 -2.41 -2.13 0.60
N LYS A 63 -3.63 -2.59 0.29
CA LYS A 63 -4.74 -2.51 1.23
C LYS A 63 -4.51 -3.48 2.38
N ALA A 64 -4.63 -2.96 3.58
CA ALA A 64 -4.55 -3.74 4.81
C ALA A 64 -5.87 -3.66 5.56
N ILE A 65 -6.16 -4.70 6.31
CA ILE A 65 -7.16 -4.70 7.37
C ILE A 65 -6.50 -4.32 8.68
N GLN A 66 -7.21 -3.53 9.47
CA GLN A 66 -6.81 -3.21 10.83
C GLN A 66 -7.52 -4.15 11.80
N THR A 67 -6.79 -4.64 12.79
CA THR A 67 -7.35 -5.46 13.88
C THR A 67 -6.80 -4.97 15.22
N ASP A 68 -7.57 -5.15 16.29
CA ASP A 68 -7.13 -4.97 17.67
C ASP A 68 -6.58 -6.27 18.28
N SER A 69 -6.69 -7.39 17.55
CA SER A 69 -5.96 -8.62 17.91
C SER A 69 -4.47 -8.28 18.10
N ALA A 70 -3.88 -8.77 19.19
CA ALA A 70 -2.51 -8.43 19.54
C ALA A 70 -1.52 -8.95 18.50
N ILE A 71 -1.06 -8.06 17.61
CA ILE A 71 0.02 -8.31 16.64
C ILE A 71 1.31 -7.76 17.22
N ASN A 72 2.28 -8.63 17.47
CA ASN A 72 3.61 -8.29 17.97
C ASN A 72 4.70 -8.83 17.04
N LYS A 73 5.96 -8.47 17.29
CA LYS A 73 7.10 -9.05 16.57
C LYS A 73 7.09 -10.58 16.73
N GLY A 74 7.14 -11.30 15.60
CA GLY A 74 7.02 -12.75 15.55
C GLY A 74 5.67 -13.24 15.00
N ASN A 75 4.62 -12.39 14.97
CA ASN A 75 3.36 -12.71 14.31
C ASN A 75 3.36 -12.36 12.82
N SER A 76 4.27 -11.50 12.37
CA SER A 76 4.39 -11.11 10.96
C SER A 76 4.65 -12.30 10.06
N GLY A 77 3.88 -12.41 8.96
CA GLY A 77 3.87 -13.57 8.06
C GLY A 77 2.91 -14.68 8.49
N GLY A 78 2.45 -14.69 9.74
CA GLY A 78 1.42 -15.60 10.22
C GLY A 78 0.02 -15.20 9.74
N PRO A 79 -0.96 -16.10 9.81
CA PRO A 79 -2.32 -15.84 9.36
C PRO A 79 -3.11 -14.98 10.35
N LEU A 80 -3.99 -14.12 9.81
CA LEU A 80 -5.18 -13.61 10.48
C LEU A 80 -6.36 -14.42 9.95
N MET A 81 -7.11 -15.07 10.85
CA MET A 81 -8.15 -16.05 10.50
C MET A 81 -9.52 -15.60 11.00
N ASN A 82 -10.57 -16.03 10.31
CA ASN A 82 -11.95 -15.95 10.81
C ASN A 82 -12.26 -17.10 11.77
N MET A 83 -13.49 -17.12 12.30
CA MET A 83 -13.96 -18.16 13.25
C MET A 83 -14.07 -19.57 12.63
N LYS A 84 -13.95 -19.70 11.29
CA LYS A 84 -13.92 -21.01 10.60
C LYS A 84 -12.50 -21.53 10.39
N GLY A 85 -11.46 -20.77 10.79
CA GLY A 85 -10.06 -21.09 10.54
C GLY A 85 -9.58 -20.74 9.13
N GLU A 86 -10.34 -19.97 8.36
CA GLU A 86 -9.94 -19.52 7.03
C GLU A 86 -9.13 -18.23 7.10
N ILE A 87 -8.12 -18.09 6.24
CA ILE A 87 -7.25 -16.92 6.18
C ILE A 87 -8.01 -15.72 5.60
N VAL A 88 -8.16 -14.66 6.39
CA VAL A 88 -8.73 -13.37 5.98
C VAL A 88 -7.64 -12.31 5.76
N GLY A 89 -6.43 -12.55 6.26
CA GLY A 89 -5.27 -11.69 6.07
C GLY A 89 -3.97 -12.33 6.46
N ILE A 90 -2.85 -11.71 6.07
CA ILE A 90 -1.49 -12.07 6.50
C ILE A 90 -0.97 -10.95 7.41
N ASN A 91 -0.63 -11.27 8.64
CA ASN A 91 -0.12 -10.30 9.62
C ASN A 91 1.16 -9.65 9.10
N ALA A 92 1.23 -8.33 9.08
CA ALA A 92 2.33 -7.64 8.43
C ALA A 92 2.99 -6.57 9.31
N LEU A 93 2.23 -5.77 10.03
CA LEU A 93 2.75 -4.55 10.63
C LEU A 93 2.03 -4.17 11.92
N ILE A 94 2.78 -3.51 12.82
CA ILE A 94 2.25 -2.80 13.99
C ILE A 94 2.38 -1.30 13.70
N VAL A 95 1.30 -0.54 13.91
CA VAL A 95 1.33 0.92 13.88
C VAL A 95 1.55 1.42 15.31
N SER A 96 2.79 1.37 15.78
CA SER A 96 3.16 1.91 17.08
C SER A 96 4.51 2.64 17.02
N ARG A 97 4.64 3.71 17.77
CA ARG A 97 5.92 4.42 17.94
C ARG A 97 6.89 3.66 18.85
N ILE A 98 6.40 2.73 19.66
CA ILE A 98 7.14 2.03 20.71
C ILE A 98 7.40 0.55 20.36
N SER A 99 7.10 0.11 19.14
CA SER A 99 7.24 -1.30 18.70
C SER A 99 6.38 -2.31 19.50
N GLU A 100 5.44 -1.84 20.30
CA GLU A 100 4.47 -2.65 21.04
C GLU A 100 3.07 -2.48 20.46
N ASN A 101 2.22 -3.47 20.68
CA ASN A 101 0.83 -3.42 20.21
C ASN A 101 0.04 -2.36 21.00
N ALA A 102 -0.28 -1.26 20.36
CA ALA A 102 -1.16 -0.22 20.89
C ALA A 102 -2.63 -0.43 20.50
N GLY A 103 -3.06 -1.67 20.24
CA GLY A 103 -4.41 -1.97 19.74
C GLY A 103 -4.59 -1.71 18.23
N VAL A 104 -3.50 -1.53 17.49
CA VAL A 104 -3.53 -1.27 16.04
C VAL A 104 -2.56 -2.22 15.32
N GLY A 105 -3.04 -3.40 14.99
CA GLY A 105 -2.37 -4.34 14.10
C GLY A 105 -2.85 -4.16 12.65
N LEU A 106 -1.97 -4.38 11.68
CA LEU A 106 -2.31 -4.40 10.26
C LEU A 106 -1.95 -5.75 9.64
N ALA A 107 -2.88 -6.28 8.86
CA ALA A 107 -2.67 -7.48 8.05
C ALA A 107 -2.95 -7.17 6.58
N ILE A 108 -2.15 -7.74 5.68
CA ILE A 108 -2.43 -7.68 4.24
C ILE A 108 -3.71 -8.45 3.98
N ARG A 109 -4.65 -7.84 3.30
CA ARG A 109 -5.99 -8.43 3.05
C ARG A 109 -5.87 -9.75 2.28
N GLY A 110 -6.65 -10.74 2.67
CA GLY A 110 -6.52 -12.13 2.19
C GLY A 110 -6.74 -12.28 0.68
N ASP A 111 -7.66 -11.51 0.06
CA ASP A 111 -7.87 -11.51 -1.38
C ASP A 111 -6.65 -10.97 -2.15
N ILE A 112 -5.99 -9.95 -1.62
CA ILE A 112 -4.74 -9.41 -2.18
C ILE A 112 -3.59 -10.40 -2.02
N ALA A 113 -3.48 -11.04 -0.85
CA ALA A 113 -2.47 -12.06 -0.59
C ALA A 113 -2.67 -13.26 -1.53
N LYS A 114 -3.91 -13.76 -1.70
CA LYS A 114 -4.26 -14.85 -2.62
C LYS A 114 -3.95 -14.51 -4.07
N LYS A 115 -4.27 -13.28 -4.52
CA LYS A 115 -3.92 -12.80 -5.87
C LYS A 115 -2.40 -12.75 -6.07
N SER A 116 -1.68 -12.21 -5.07
CA SER A 116 -0.21 -12.14 -5.08
C SER A 116 0.44 -13.52 -5.11
N PHE A 117 -0.07 -14.46 -4.30
CA PHE A 117 0.37 -15.86 -4.28
C PHE A 117 0.25 -16.51 -5.66
N LYS A 118 -0.94 -16.40 -6.31
CA LYS A 118 -1.16 -16.95 -7.65
C LYS A 118 -0.20 -16.34 -8.68
N SER A 119 0.04 -15.04 -8.61
CA SER A 119 0.98 -14.36 -9.51
C SER A 119 2.41 -14.84 -9.31
N MET A 120 2.89 -14.91 -8.06
CA MET A 120 4.23 -15.40 -7.74
C MET A 120 4.42 -16.87 -8.14
N LEU A 121 3.39 -17.71 -7.99
CA LEU A 121 3.44 -19.11 -8.42
C LEU A 121 3.58 -19.24 -9.94
N ALA A 122 2.87 -18.38 -10.70
CA ALA A 122 2.86 -18.42 -12.16
C ALA A 122 4.11 -17.79 -12.79
N THR A 123 4.62 -16.67 -12.24
CA THR A 123 5.63 -15.82 -12.89
C THR A 123 6.84 -15.49 -12.00
N GLY A 124 6.86 -15.95 -10.77
CA GLY A 124 7.92 -15.63 -9.78
C GLY A 124 7.81 -14.23 -9.18
N ARG A 125 6.87 -13.40 -9.61
CA ARG A 125 6.72 -12.01 -9.16
C ARG A 125 5.27 -11.54 -9.19
N VAL A 126 5.02 -10.35 -8.62
CA VAL A 126 3.72 -9.68 -8.68
C VAL A 126 3.84 -8.43 -9.54
N ASP A 127 3.36 -8.51 -10.77
CA ASP A 127 3.28 -7.37 -11.66
C ASP A 127 2.05 -6.52 -11.33
N ARG A 128 2.21 -5.20 -11.34
CA ARG A 128 1.13 -4.24 -11.06
C ARG A 128 1.01 -3.22 -12.18
N PRO A 129 -0.23 -2.84 -12.55
CA PRO A 129 -0.42 -1.78 -13.54
C PRO A 129 0.02 -0.44 -12.98
N ALA A 130 0.64 0.38 -13.82
CA ALA A 130 1.08 1.72 -13.46
C ALA A 130 1.02 2.67 -14.66
N VAL A 131 0.82 3.94 -14.37
CA VAL A 131 0.95 5.04 -15.35
C VAL A 131 2.43 5.33 -15.67
N GLY A 132 3.33 4.96 -14.77
CA GLY A 132 4.78 5.22 -14.95
C GLY A 132 5.17 6.67 -14.69
N ILE A 133 4.56 7.31 -13.70
CA ILE A 133 4.83 8.68 -13.30
C ILE A 133 5.13 8.78 -11.81
N MET A 134 5.88 9.82 -11.44
CA MET A 134 6.02 10.22 -10.04
C MET A 134 4.96 11.25 -9.69
N ILE A 135 4.31 11.06 -8.56
CA ILE A 135 3.20 11.89 -8.10
C ILE A 135 3.44 12.47 -6.71
N MET A 136 2.78 13.60 -6.43
CA MET A 136 2.62 14.16 -5.09
C MET A 136 1.12 14.34 -4.82
N PRO A 137 0.56 13.72 -3.77
CA PRO A 137 -0.86 13.87 -3.46
C PRO A 137 -1.17 15.29 -2.98
N LEU A 138 -2.30 15.86 -3.41
CA LEU A 138 -2.75 17.21 -3.03
C LEU A 138 -3.79 17.21 -1.89
N GLY A 139 -4.28 16.05 -1.48
CA GLY A 139 -5.38 15.91 -0.51
C GLY A 139 -5.09 16.46 0.90
N GLN A 140 -3.87 16.91 1.18
CA GLN A 140 -3.51 17.57 2.44
C GLN A 140 -3.05 19.01 2.18
N PRO A 141 -3.56 20.02 2.91
CA PRO A 141 -3.22 21.44 2.69
C PRO A 141 -1.72 21.72 2.66
N LYS A 142 -0.96 21.13 3.59
CA LYS A 142 0.51 21.27 3.65
C LYS A 142 1.26 20.72 2.43
N GLN A 143 0.65 19.85 1.63
CA GLN A 143 1.34 19.27 0.45
C GLN A 143 1.41 20.28 -0.70
N ARG A 144 0.36 21.07 -0.90
CA ARG A 144 0.39 22.15 -1.89
C ARG A 144 1.51 23.15 -1.59
N ASP A 145 1.67 23.55 -0.33
CA ASP A 145 2.73 24.48 0.08
C ASP A 145 4.12 23.89 -0.14
N LYS A 146 4.29 22.59 0.10
CA LYS A 146 5.53 21.88 -0.20
C LYS A 146 5.84 21.89 -1.69
N ILE A 147 4.84 21.63 -2.56
CA ILE A 147 5.02 21.68 -4.01
C ILE A 147 5.42 23.09 -4.47
N ILE A 148 4.75 24.13 -3.97
CA ILE A 148 5.08 25.53 -4.30
C ILE A 148 6.51 25.87 -3.87
N LYS A 149 6.93 25.42 -2.69
CA LYS A 149 8.29 25.64 -2.18
C LYS A 149 9.34 24.86 -2.98
N GLU A 150 9.03 23.63 -3.37
CA GLU A 150 9.94 22.77 -4.17
C GLU A 150 10.09 23.28 -5.62
N PHE A 151 9.02 23.83 -6.17
CA PHE A 151 8.98 24.35 -7.55
C PHE A 151 8.62 25.83 -7.61
N PRO A 152 9.52 26.75 -7.20
CA PRO A 152 9.20 28.18 -7.04
C PRO A 152 8.88 28.92 -8.35
N LYS A 153 9.25 28.34 -9.50
CA LYS A 153 8.89 28.87 -10.83
C LYS A 153 7.49 28.47 -11.28
N LEU A 154 6.83 27.56 -10.57
CA LEU A 154 5.47 27.14 -10.87
C LEU A 154 4.48 28.15 -10.25
N LYS A 155 3.61 28.71 -11.08
CA LYS A 155 2.55 29.59 -10.58
C LYS A 155 1.57 28.81 -9.71
N SER A 156 1.41 29.22 -8.47
CA SER A 156 0.54 28.53 -7.49
C SER A 156 -0.92 28.39 -7.94
N GLU A 157 -1.40 29.33 -8.78
CA GLU A 157 -2.73 29.31 -9.37
C GLU A 157 -2.99 28.13 -10.33
N PHE A 158 -1.92 27.47 -10.80
CA PHE A 158 -2.02 26.31 -11.70
C PHE A 158 -2.18 24.98 -10.93
N ILE A 159 -2.02 25.01 -9.61
CA ILE A 159 -2.19 23.83 -8.74
C ILE A 159 -3.58 23.93 -8.10
N PRO A 160 -4.47 22.94 -8.28
CA PRO A 160 -5.76 22.89 -7.58
C PRO A 160 -5.60 22.98 -6.07
N ASN A 161 -6.54 23.63 -5.41
CA ASN A 161 -6.43 23.93 -3.97
C ASN A 161 -6.68 22.72 -3.06
N THR A 162 -7.33 21.67 -3.53
CA THR A 162 -7.98 20.73 -2.61
C THR A 162 -7.82 19.25 -2.92
N TYR A 163 -7.57 18.81 -4.16
CA TYR A 163 -7.61 17.39 -4.49
C TYR A 163 -6.79 17.02 -5.72
N GLY A 164 -6.54 15.72 -5.88
CA GLY A 164 -5.83 15.13 -7.00
C GLY A 164 -4.39 14.74 -6.71
N VAL A 165 -3.71 14.28 -7.73
CA VAL A 165 -2.30 13.92 -7.69
C VAL A 165 -1.50 14.77 -8.68
N PHE A 166 -0.51 15.47 -8.15
CA PHE A 166 0.36 16.35 -8.93
C PHE A 166 1.45 15.53 -9.60
N VAL A 167 1.64 15.70 -10.91
CA VAL A 167 2.65 15.02 -11.71
C VAL A 167 3.99 15.73 -11.56
N ARG A 168 4.95 15.05 -10.95
CA ARG A 168 6.31 15.58 -10.78
C ARG A 168 6.99 15.77 -12.13
N PRO A 169 7.91 16.76 -12.23
CA PRO A 169 8.66 17.00 -13.47
C PRO A 169 9.74 15.97 -13.77
N ASP A 170 10.03 15.08 -12.79
CA ASP A 170 11.12 14.12 -12.86
C ASP A 170 10.72 12.89 -13.69
N GLY A 171 11.67 12.36 -14.46
CA GLY A 171 11.48 11.17 -15.26
C GLY A 171 10.81 11.37 -16.63
N ASN A 172 10.65 10.26 -17.35
CA ASN A 172 10.00 10.23 -18.66
C ASN A 172 8.49 10.14 -18.49
N LEU A 173 7.78 11.16 -18.92
CA LEU A 173 6.32 11.16 -18.87
C LEU A 173 5.70 10.44 -20.06
N PRO A 174 4.59 9.71 -19.88
CA PRO A 174 3.82 9.14 -20.97
C PRO A 174 3.34 10.23 -21.95
N LYS A 175 3.17 9.85 -23.23
CA LYS A 175 2.64 10.76 -24.26
C LYS A 175 1.31 11.36 -23.81
N GLY A 176 1.16 12.67 -23.92
CA GLY A 176 -0.03 13.41 -23.50
C GLY A 176 0.06 14.03 -22.11
N LEU A 177 0.73 13.42 -21.15
CA LEU A 177 1.01 14.04 -19.85
C LEU A 177 2.18 15.02 -19.95
N LYS A 178 2.11 16.07 -19.14
CA LYS A 178 3.16 17.09 -19.01
C LYS A 178 3.54 17.29 -17.56
N LYS A 179 4.75 17.80 -17.36
CA LYS A 179 5.23 18.27 -16.06
C LYS A 179 4.22 19.24 -15.45
N PHE A 180 3.96 19.07 -14.15
CA PHE A 180 3.06 19.92 -13.37
C PHE A 180 1.58 19.78 -13.71
N ASP A 181 1.18 18.78 -14.47
CA ASP A 181 -0.23 18.40 -14.56
C ASP A 181 -0.74 17.96 -13.19
N THR A 182 -2.01 18.13 -12.95
CA THR A 182 -2.69 17.55 -11.80
C THR A 182 -3.77 16.60 -12.30
N ILE A 183 -3.65 15.33 -11.96
CA ILE A 183 -4.66 14.32 -12.28
C ILE A 183 -5.72 14.37 -11.20
N ILE A 184 -6.98 14.49 -11.60
CA ILE A 184 -8.13 14.61 -10.71
C ILE A 184 -9.18 13.51 -10.94
N GLY A 185 -8.96 12.62 -11.91
CA GLY A 185 -9.87 11.50 -12.16
C GLY A 185 -9.30 10.51 -13.15
N ILE A 186 -9.85 9.30 -13.11
CA ILE A 186 -9.55 8.15 -13.97
C ILE A 186 -10.87 7.59 -14.49
N ASN A 187 -11.04 7.48 -15.81
CA ASN A 187 -12.25 6.94 -16.47
C ASN A 187 -13.58 7.53 -15.97
N GLY A 188 -13.56 8.82 -15.56
CA GLY A 188 -14.73 9.52 -15.03
C GLY A 188 -14.85 9.51 -13.50
N GLU A 189 -14.17 8.60 -12.81
CA GLU A 189 -14.15 8.54 -11.35
C GLU A 189 -13.16 9.55 -10.78
N MET A 190 -13.58 10.30 -9.75
CA MET A 190 -12.72 11.30 -9.11
C MET A 190 -11.62 10.65 -8.30
N THR A 191 -10.43 11.26 -8.33
CA THR A 191 -9.26 10.85 -7.55
C THR A 191 -8.83 12.00 -6.65
N ASN A 192 -9.02 11.87 -5.33
CA ASN A 192 -8.73 12.94 -4.39
C ASN A 192 -7.29 12.92 -3.89
N ASP A 193 -6.67 11.75 -3.85
CA ASP A 193 -5.31 11.58 -3.34
C ASP A 193 -4.55 10.44 -4.05
N GLY A 194 -3.28 10.23 -3.66
CA GLY A 194 -2.42 9.20 -4.25
C GLY A 194 -2.87 7.77 -3.95
N LEU A 195 -3.62 7.55 -2.88
CA LEU A 195 -4.10 6.22 -2.50
C LEU A 195 -5.28 5.82 -3.36
N GLN A 196 -6.28 6.70 -3.50
CA GLN A 196 -7.40 6.51 -4.42
C GLN A 196 -6.93 6.36 -5.87
N PHE A 197 -5.93 7.16 -6.28
CA PHE A 197 -5.30 7.04 -7.59
C PHE A 197 -4.71 5.64 -7.83
N SER A 198 -3.96 5.13 -6.86
CA SER A 198 -3.35 3.80 -6.96
C SER A 198 -4.38 2.68 -6.93
N ASP A 199 -5.41 2.82 -6.10
CA ASP A 199 -6.52 1.87 -6.02
C ASP A 199 -7.28 1.78 -7.33
N GLU A 200 -7.58 2.93 -7.92
CA GLU A 200 -8.30 2.99 -9.18
C GLU A 200 -7.50 2.32 -10.29
N ILE A 201 -6.21 2.62 -10.41
CA ILE A 201 -5.32 1.95 -11.36
C ILE A 201 -5.27 0.44 -11.12
N GLY A 202 -5.26 0.01 -9.85
CA GLY A 202 -5.22 -1.41 -9.47
C GLY A 202 -6.42 -2.26 -9.93
N LYS A 203 -7.51 -1.63 -10.41
CA LYS A 203 -8.69 -2.32 -10.97
C LYS A 203 -8.50 -2.77 -12.42
N TYR A 204 -7.54 -2.20 -13.12
CA TYR A 204 -7.24 -2.47 -14.52
C TYR A 204 -6.08 -3.45 -14.68
N ASN A 205 -5.91 -3.97 -15.90
CA ASN A 205 -4.81 -4.86 -16.25
C ASN A 205 -3.65 -4.08 -16.90
N ILE A 206 -2.47 -4.69 -16.88
CA ILE A 206 -1.33 -4.20 -17.66
C ILE A 206 -1.70 -4.29 -19.15
N GLY A 207 -1.48 -3.20 -19.88
CA GLY A 207 -1.84 -3.05 -21.28
C GLY A 207 -3.20 -2.37 -21.53
N ASP A 208 -4.08 -2.31 -20.52
CA ASP A 208 -5.31 -1.55 -20.63
C ASP A 208 -5.00 -0.05 -20.82
N THR A 209 -5.86 0.65 -21.55
CA THR A 209 -5.79 2.10 -21.70
C THR A 209 -6.81 2.75 -20.78
N ILE A 210 -6.35 3.69 -19.94
CA ILE A 210 -7.22 4.49 -19.07
C ILE A 210 -7.24 5.94 -19.52
N THR A 211 -8.35 6.63 -19.33
CA THR A 211 -8.50 8.06 -19.59
C THR A 211 -8.33 8.86 -18.30
N LEU A 212 -7.26 9.64 -18.21
CA LEU A 212 -7.01 10.53 -17.10
C LEU A 212 -7.71 11.87 -17.33
N THR A 213 -8.42 12.36 -16.31
CA THR A 213 -8.88 13.75 -16.26
C THR A 213 -7.79 14.60 -15.60
N VAL A 214 -7.26 15.56 -16.35
CA VAL A 214 -6.07 16.33 -15.98
C VAL A 214 -6.39 17.81 -15.93
N VAL A 215 -5.91 18.51 -14.91
CA VAL A 215 -5.87 19.97 -14.84
C VAL A 215 -4.49 20.44 -15.27
N ARG A 216 -4.43 21.20 -16.36
CA ARG A 216 -3.23 21.83 -16.90
C ARG A 216 -3.44 23.33 -17.08
N LYS A 217 -2.74 24.16 -16.32
CA LYS A 217 -2.88 25.63 -16.38
C LYS A 217 -4.36 26.06 -16.32
N ARG A 218 -5.11 25.53 -15.36
CA ARG A 218 -6.56 25.80 -15.12
C ARG A 218 -7.51 25.26 -16.21
N ARG A 219 -7.04 24.48 -17.17
CA ARG A 219 -7.88 23.82 -18.19
C ARG A 219 -8.03 22.34 -17.87
N TYR A 220 -9.23 21.80 -18.09
CA TYR A 220 -9.50 20.37 -17.98
C TYR A 220 -9.20 19.69 -19.31
N LEU A 221 -8.47 18.60 -19.26
CA LEU A 221 -8.07 17.80 -20.43
C LEU A 221 -8.33 16.33 -20.13
N LYS A 222 -8.61 15.56 -21.18
CA LYS A 222 -8.59 14.10 -21.12
C LYS A 222 -7.32 13.60 -21.80
N VAL A 223 -6.65 12.63 -21.17
CA VAL A 223 -5.41 12.04 -21.67
C VAL A 223 -5.48 10.54 -21.54
N ASP A 224 -5.38 9.84 -22.66
CA ASP A 224 -5.40 8.38 -22.69
C ASP A 224 -3.98 7.83 -22.45
N ILE A 225 -3.86 6.93 -21.49
CA ILE A 225 -2.59 6.36 -21.05
C ILE A 225 -2.66 4.85 -21.04
N PRO A 226 -1.81 4.13 -21.81
CA PRO A 226 -1.65 2.71 -21.67
C PRO A 226 -0.92 2.38 -20.36
N LEU A 227 -1.51 1.47 -19.59
CA LEU A 227 -0.91 1.00 -18.33
C LEU A 227 0.27 0.07 -18.61
N LYS A 228 1.36 0.30 -17.92
CA LYS A 228 2.58 -0.50 -17.99
C LYS A 228 2.81 -1.26 -16.68
N VAL A 229 3.78 -2.18 -16.69
CA VAL A 229 4.24 -2.82 -15.46
C VAL A 229 4.85 -1.76 -14.55
N PHE A 230 4.46 -1.76 -13.27
CA PHE A 230 5.09 -0.93 -12.26
C PHE A 230 6.59 -1.31 -12.14
N PRO A 231 7.53 -0.37 -12.26
CA PRO A 231 8.95 -0.69 -12.22
C PRO A 231 9.34 -1.29 -10.86
N VAL A 232 10.07 -2.39 -10.87
CA VAL A 232 10.54 -3.06 -9.64
C VAL A 232 11.42 -2.12 -8.81
N ASP A 233 12.21 -1.27 -9.46
CA ASP A 233 13.09 -0.28 -8.81
C ASP A 233 12.34 0.88 -8.15
N ALA A 234 11.05 1.04 -8.44
CA ALA A 234 10.24 2.05 -7.78
C ALA A 234 10.04 1.77 -6.29
N ASP A 235 10.08 0.51 -5.86
CA ASP A 235 10.05 0.15 -4.43
C ASP A 235 11.31 0.66 -3.71
N ALA A 236 12.48 0.61 -4.33
CA ALA A 236 13.72 1.21 -3.84
C ALA A 236 13.61 2.74 -3.77
N MET A 237 12.96 3.36 -4.75
CA MET A 237 12.74 4.81 -4.82
C MET A 237 11.77 5.30 -3.73
N TYR A 238 10.66 4.59 -3.48
CA TYR A 238 9.75 4.90 -2.38
C TYR A 238 10.39 4.70 -1.01
N SER A 239 11.30 3.74 -0.86
CA SER A 239 12.05 3.52 0.39
C SER A 239 13.05 4.64 0.68
N GLN A 240 13.64 5.25 -0.34
CA GLN A 240 14.54 6.40 -0.19
C GLN A 240 13.82 7.71 0.19
N ILE A 241 12.62 7.93 -0.34
CA ILE A 241 11.79 9.10 0.02
C ILE A 241 11.32 9.01 1.48
N ARG A 242 11.30 7.81 2.07
CA ARG A 242 10.79 7.51 3.41
C ARG A 242 11.86 7.24 4.46
N LYS A 243 13.14 7.50 4.24
CA LYS A 243 14.10 7.50 5.34
C LYS A 243 13.74 8.67 6.26
N PRO A 244 13.03 8.47 7.40
CA PRO A 244 13.09 9.44 8.46
C PRO A 244 14.56 9.55 8.82
N ALA A 245 15.08 10.76 9.02
CA ALA A 245 16.37 10.94 9.62
C ALA A 245 16.36 10.10 10.92
N LEU A 246 17.18 9.06 10.96
CA LEU A 246 17.36 8.30 12.19
C LEU A 246 17.76 9.30 13.26
N PRO A 247 17.10 9.35 14.43
CA PRO A 247 17.58 10.16 15.52
C PRO A 247 19.03 9.75 15.78
N LYS A 248 19.92 10.73 15.87
CA LYS A 248 21.32 10.49 16.23
C LYS A 248 21.34 9.62 17.48
N PRO A 249 22.19 8.58 17.56
CA PRO A 249 22.31 7.78 18.77
C PRO A 249 22.61 8.73 19.93
N ILE A 250 21.83 8.62 20.99
CA ILE A 250 22.08 9.33 22.24
C ILE A 250 23.45 8.84 22.71
N GLN A 251 24.44 9.71 22.70
CA GLN A 251 25.72 9.39 23.31
C GLN A 251 25.48 9.22 24.80
N PRO A 252 26.00 8.17 25.46
CA PRO A 252 25.89 8.05 26.90
C PRO A 252 26.58 9.27 27.53
N GLU A 253 25.85 9.97 28.37
CA GLU A 253 26.42 11.04 29.20
C GLU A 253 27.61 10.45 29.95
N LYS A 254 28.79 11.06 29.78
CA LYS A 254 29.93 10.80 30.62
C LYS A 254 29.56 11.36 31.99
N ASN A 255 29.21 10.49 32.92
CA ASN A 255 29.12 10.85 34.31
C ASN A 255 30.49 11.36 34.79
N PRO A 256 30.53 12.45 35.58
CA PRO A 256 31.74 13.04 36.14
C PRO A 256 32.44 12.14 37.15
#